data_4ed7bb7617dc5783ca825f4789847fc9
#
_entry.id   4ed7bb7617dc5783ca825f4789847fc9
#
_cell.length_a   1.000
_cell.length_b   1.000
_cell.length_c   1.000
_cell.angle_alpha   90.00
_cell.angle_beta   90.00
_cell.angle_gamma   90.00
#
_symmetry.space_group_name_H-M   'P 1'
#
loop_
_entity.id
_entity.type
_entity.pdbx_description
1 polymer ?
#
loop_
_entity_poly.entity_id
_entity_poly.type
_entity_poly.pdbx_seq_one_letter_code
_entity_poly.pdbx_strand_id
1 'polypeptide(L)'
;MVAILGIYDGPKIAIIVIGTFFQQVLIIANTTRKVDPALLEAALTLGTRNRQLLTRVVVPAVLPDLYRDQRILLGWAWTYLIVAELIGTTSGITWFITQQARYQHFPNVYAAIAMIGIIGLGTDMLLAVLGRRLFPWDRSLAKFA
;
A
#
# COMPACT_ATOMS: atom_id res chain seq x y z
N MET A 1 -11.12 17.62 10.12
CA MET A 1 -10.79 16.31 10.71
C MET A 1 -10.17 16.42 12.09
N VAL A 2 -9.13 17.21 12.31
CA VAL A 2 -8.55 17.44 13.65
C VAL A 2 -9.60 17.94 14.66
N ALA A 3 -10.54 18.80 14.22
CA ALA A 3 -11.60 19.34 15.05
C ALA A 3 -12.64 18.30 15.56
N ILE A 4 -12.74 17.14 14.89
CA ILE A 4 -13.71 16.09 15.22
C ILE A 4 -13.07 14.92 15.99
N LEU A 5 -11.81 14.57 15.65
CA LEU A 5 -11.10 13.38 16.17
C LEU A 5 -10.03 13.73 17.22
N GLY A 6 -9.85 15.02 17.57
CA GLY A 6 -8.84 15.46 18.52
C GLY A 6 -7.41 15.53 17.96
N ILE A 7 -6.43 15.87 18.82
CA ILE A 7 -5.02 16.09 18.45
C ILE A 7 -4.19 14.78 18.49
N TYR A 8 -4.82 13.64 18.78
CA TYR A 8 -4.16 12.34 18.91
C TYR A 8 -4.01 11.61 17.56
N ASP A 9 -3.69 10.34 17.62
CA ASP A 9 -3.42 9.52 16.41
C ASP A 9 -4.65 9.27 15.51
N GLY A 10 -5.87 9.53 16.00
CA GLY A 10 -7.11 9.36 15.24
C GLY A 10 -7.14 10.09 13.90
N PRO A 11 -6.81 11.39 13.81
CA PRO A 11 -6.76 12.12 12.54
C PRO A 11 -5.73 11.57 11.56
N LYS A 12 -4.58 11.10 12.03
CA LYS A 12 -3.54 10.50 11.19
C LYS A 12 -4.04 9.24 10.51
N ILE A 13 -4.61 8.34 11.30
CA ILE A 13 -5.20 7.08 10.81
C ILE A 13 -6.31 7.38 9.81
N ALA A 14 -7.20 8.33 10.12
CA ALA A 14 -8.29 8.70 9.24
C ALA A 14 -7.83 9.26 7.88
N ILE A 15 -6.79 10.10 7.85
CA ILE A 15 -6.23 10.64 6.62
C ILE A 15 -5.63 9.51 5.77
N ILE A 16 -4.87 8.61 6.38
CA ILE A 16 -4.27 7.47 5.69
C ILE A 16 -5.36 6.56 5.14
N VAL A 17 -6.35 6.19 5.94
CA VAL A 17 -7.45 5.30 5.55
C VAL A 17 -8.25 5.91 4.39
N ILE A 18 -8.66 7.17 4.50
CA ILE A 18 -9.45 7.82 3.45
C ILE A 18 -8.61 7.98 2.17
N GLY A 19 -7.35 8.43 2.29
CA GLY A 19 -6.47 8.63 1.16
C GLY A 19 -6.18 7.34 0.40
N THR A 20 -5.94 6.24 1.12
CA THR A 20 -5.65 4.94 0.51
C THR A 20 -6.90 4.20 0.04
N PHE A 21 -8.06 4.39 0.71
CA PHE A 21 -9.30 3.66 0.40
C PHE A 21 -9.78 3.88 -1.04
N PHE A 22 -9.92 5.13 -1.46
CA PHE A 22 -10.39 5.41 -2.83
C PHE A 22 -9.41 4.88 -3.88
N GLN A 23 -8.12 4.99 -3.61
CA GLN A 23 -7.08 4.49 -4.50
C GLN A 23 -7.11 2.95 -4.56
N GLN A 24 -7.32 2.29 -3.42
CA GLN A 24 -7.50 0.84 -3.34
C GLN A 24 -8.70 0.36 -4.18
N VAL A 25 -9.85 1.01 -4.06
CA VAL A 25 -11.05 0.66 -4.83
C VAL A 25 -10.79 0.75 -6.34
N LEU A 26 -10.15 1.84 -6.79
CA LEU A 26 -9.80 2.01 -8.20
C LEU A 26 -8.81 0.95 -8.70
N ILE A 27 -7.80 0.62 -7.91
CA ILE A 27 -6.82 -0.42 -8.24
C ILE A 27 -7.52 -1.77 -8.37
N ILE A 28 -8.33 -2.17 -7.39
CA ILE A 28 -9.08 -3.44 -7.44
C ILE A 28 -9.96 -3.50 -8.69
N ALA A 29 -10.70 -2.44 -8.97
CA ALA A 29 -11.57 -2.38 -10.15
C ALA A 29 -10.76 -2.52 -11.45
N ASN A 30 -9.64 -1.82 -11.58
CA ASN A 30 -8.81 -1.87 -12.78
C ASN A 30 -8.11 -3.23 -12.94
N THR A 31 -7.60 -3.81 -11.87
CA THR A 31 -6.90 -5.11 -11.90
C THR A 31 -7.89 -6.24 -12.22
N THR A 32 -9.11 -6.18 -11.65
CA THR A 32 -10.16 -7.16 -11.96
C THR A 32 -10.60 -7.10 -13.43
N ARG A 33 -10.63 -5.91 -14.05
CA ARG A 33 -10.97 -5.76 -15.47
C ARG A 33 -9.92 -6.33 -16.43
N LYS A 34 -8.70 -6.55 -15.97
CA LYS A 34 -7.60 -7.13 -16.77
C LYS A 34 -7.61 -8.64 -16.85
N VAL A 35 -8.52 -9.31 -16.14
CA VAL A 35 -8.65 -10.79 -16.22
C VAL A 35 -8.96 -11.20 -17.65
N ASP A 36 -8.21 -12.17 -18.17
CA ASP A 36 -8.35 -12.65 -19.53
C ASP A 36 -9.78 -13.19 -19.77
N PRO A 37 -10.53 -12.64 -20.75
CA PRO A 37 -11.85 -13.13 -21.11
C PRO A 37 -11.85 -14.62 -21.47
N ALA A 38 -10.79 -15.13 -22.11
CA ALA A 38 -10.68 -16.53 -22.46
C ALA A 38 -10.69 -17.45 -21.25
N LEU A 39 -10.09 -17.01 -20.13
CA LEU A 39 -10.13 -17.73 -18.86
C LEU A 39 -11.56 -17.82 -18.31
N LEU A 40 -12.32 -16.73 -18.42
CA LEU A 40 -13.71 -16.68 -17.97
C LEU A 40 -14.62 -17.57 -18.83
N GLU A 41 -14.47 -17.51 -20.15
CA GLU A 41 -15.22 -18.33 -21.09
C GLU A 41 -14.93 -19.84 -20.88
N ALA A 42 -13.66 -20.21 -20.74
CA ALA A 42 -13.28 -21.59 -20.44
C ALA A 42 -13.90 -22.08 -19.12
N ALA A 43 -13.92 -21.27 -18.10
CA ALA A 43 -14.54 -21.63 -16.82
C ALA A 43 -16.07 -21.79 -16.94
N LEU A 44 -16.73 -20.94 -17.73
CA LEU A 44 -18.17 -21.03 -17.98
C LEU A 44 -18.53 -22.30 -18.78
N THR A 45 -17.72 -22.68 -19.78
CA THR A 45 -17.94 -23.92 -20.56
C THR A 45 -17.79 -25.17 -19.70
N LEU A 46 -16.97 -25.10 -18.64
CA LEU A 46 -16.82 -26.16 -17.63
C LEU A 46 -17.97 -26.19 -16.61
N GLY A 47 -19.02 -25.36 -16.79
CA GLY A 47 -20.22 -25.36 -15.96
C GLY A 47 -20.07 -24.63 -14.61
N THR A 48 -19.09 -23.75 -14.46
CA THR A 48 -18.95 -22.96 -13.23
C THR A 48 -20.11 -21.96 -13.09
N ARG A 49 -20.68 -21.87 -11.87
CA ARG A 49 -21.69 -20.84 -11.54
C ARG A 49 -21.02 -19.53 -11.14
N ASN A 50 -21.72 -18.41 -11.31
CA ASN A 50 -21.22 -17.06 -11.06
C ASN A 50 -20.39 -16.91 -9.76
N ARG A 51 -20.84 -17.48 -8.65
CA ARG A 51 -20.12 -17.44 -7.38
C ARG A 51 -18.83 -18.27 -7.40
N GLN A 52 -18.86 -19.42 -8.07
CA GLN A 52 -17.68 -20.27 -8.21
C GLN A 52 -16.68 -19.66 -9.20
N LEU A 53 -17.16 -19.02 -10.25
CA LEU A 53 -16.33 -18.25 -11.18
C LEU A 53 -15.56 -17.17 -10.43
N LEU A 54 -16.25 -16.39 -9.59
CA LEU A 54 -15.61 -15.33 -8.82
C LEU A 54 -14.55 -15.87 -7.84
N THR A 55 -14.91 -16.86 -7.01
CA THR A 55 -14.05 -17.31 -5.90
C THR A 55 -12.94 -18.26 -6.33
N ARG A 56 -13.15 -19.07 -7.37
CA ARG A 56 -12.20 -20.10 -7.80
C ARG A 56 -11.36 -19.71 -9.02
N VAL A 57 -11.81 -18.72 -9.78
CA VAL A 57 -11.12 -18.31 -11.00
C VAL A 57 -10.64 -16.86 -10.90
N VAL A 58 -11.57 -15.92 -10.73
CA VAL A 58 -11.23 -14.48 -10.76
C VAL A 58 -10.34 -14.10 -9.58
N VAL A 59 -10.74 -14.43 -8.35
CA VAL A 59 -9.98 -14.05 -7.15
C VAL A 59 -8.55 -14.61 -7.18
N PRO A 60 -8.29 -15.90 -7.40
CA PRO A 60 -6.93 -16.43 -7.47
C PRO A 60 -6.11 -15.86 -8.63
N ALA A 61 -6.75 -15.52 -9.75
CA ALA A 61 -6.07 -14.93 -10.91
C ALA A 61 -5.62 -13.47 -10.64
N VAL A 62 -6.44 -12.69 -9.91
CA VAL A 62 -6.20 -11.27 -9.64
C VAL A 62 -5.32 -11.05 -8.41
N LEU A 63 -5.31 -11.98 -7.47
CA LEU A 63 -4.66 -11.83 -6.17
C LEU A 63 -3.15 -11.47 -6.25
N PRO A 64 -2.34 -12.08 -7.13
CA PRO A 64 -0.93 -11.71 -7.28
C PRO A 64 -0.73 -10.27 -7.75
N ASP A 65 -1.53 -9.82 -8.71
CA ASP A 65 -1.50 -8.46 -9.22
C ASP A 65 -1.94 -7.46 -8.16
N LEU A 66 -3.01 -7.75 -7.43
CA LEU A 66 -3.45 -6.94 -6.29
C LEU A 66 -2.35 -6.83 -5.22
N TYR A 67 -1.65 -7.93 -4.94
CA TYR A 67 -0.55 -7.91 -3.98
C TYR A 67 0.59 -6.99 -4.44
N ARG A 68 0.93 -7.03 -5.72
CA ARG A 68 1.93 -6.12 -6.31
C ARG A 68 1.50 -4.66 -6.20
N ASP A 69 0.23 -4.38 -6.47
CA ASP A 69 -0.33 -3.04 -6.39
C ASP A 69 -0.36 -2.53 -4.93
N GLN A 70 -0.49 -3.41 -3.91
CA GLN A 70 -0.37 -3.06 -2.50
C GLN A 70 1.00 -2.49 -2.14
N ARG A 71 2.08 -2.93 -2.79
CA ARG A 71 3.42 -2.37 -2.58
C ARG A 71 3.50 -0.91 -3.03
N ILE A 72 2.85 -0.59 -4.14
CA ILE A 72 2.74 0.79 -4.65
C ILE A 72 1.93 1.64 -3.67
N LEU A 73 0.79 1.11 -3.18
CA LEU A 73 -0.03 1.78 -2.18
C LEU A 73 0.70 2.04 -0.87
N LEU A 74 1.59 1.14 -0.47
CA LEU A 74 2.43 1.35 0.71
C LEU A 74 3.32 2.60 0.56
N GLY A 75 3.89 2.82 -0.63
CA GLY A 75 4.64 4.04 -0.93
C GLY A 75 3.79 5.30 -0.76
N TRP A 76 2.55 5.29 -1.23
CA TRP A 76 1.59 6.38 -1.02
C TRP A 76 1.20 6.54 0.44
N ALA A 77 1.05 5.45 1.19
CA ALA A 77 0.74 5.50 2.63
C ALA A 77 1.84 6.20 3.42
N TRP A 78 3.11 6.01 3.09
CA TRP A 78 4.23 6.76 3.67
C TRP A 78 4.11 8.26 3.41
N THR A 79 3.71 8.67 2.21
CA THR A 79 3.49 10.08 1.87
C THR A 79 2.34 10.67 2.70
N TYR A 80 1.23 9.95 2.82
CA TYR A 80 0.10 10.40 3.66
C TYR A 80 0.46 10.47 5.15
N LEU A 81 1.32 9.57 5.65
CA LEU A 81 1.82 9.62 7.01
C LEU A 81 2.61 10.91 7.26
N ILE A 82 3.54 11.25 6.37
CA ILE A 82 4.33 12.48 6.48
C ILE A 82 3.41 13.71 6.50
N VAL A 83 2.44 13.78 5.59
CA VAL A 83 1.47 14.89 5.54
C VAL A 83 0.61 14.94 6.81
N ALA A 84 0.17 13.79 7.32
CA ALA A 84 -0.62 13.71 8.55
C ALA A 84 0.17 14.18 9.78
N GLU A 85 1.47 13.89 9.84
CA GLU A 85 2.35 14.34 10.93
C GLU A 85 2.68 15.83 10.86
N LEU A 86 2.64 16.46 9.69
CA LEU A 86 2.80 17.92 9.54
C LEU A 86 1.61 18.71 10.09
N ILE A 87 0.41 18.10 10.13
CA ILE A 87 -0.84 18.78 10.51
C ILE A 87 -1.12 18.62 12.01
N GLY A 88 -0.23 19.14 12.86
CA GLY A 88 -0.55 19.35 14.28
C GLY A 88 -0.28 18.17 15.19
N THR A 89 0.77 17.41 14.97
CA THR A 89 1.20 16.37 15.90
C THR A 89 2.35 16.84 16.78
N THR A 90 2.40 16.33 18.00
CA THR A 90 3.45 16.56 18.97
C THR A 90 4.49 15.44 19.03
N SER A 91 4.35 14.42 18.18
CA SER A 91 5.19 13.22 18.15
C SER A 91 5.26 12.64 16.73
N GLY A 92 6.30 11.91 16.44
CA GLY A 92 6.52 11.26 15.14
C GLY A 92 7.82 11.71 14.49
N ILE A 93 8.22 10.99 13.43
CA ILE A 93 9.51 11.23 12.77
C ILE A 93 9.52 12.55 11.99
N THR A 94 8.40 12.92 11.38
CA THR A 94 8.26 14.21 10.67
C THR A 94 8.24 15.38 11.64
N TRP A 95 7.61 15.21 12.80
CA TRP A 95 7.68 16.20 13.88
C TRP A 95 9.13 16.39 14.35
N PHE A 96 9.87 15.30 14.56
CA PHE A 96 11.28 15.34 14.91
C PHE A 96 12.09 16.10 13.85
N ILE A 97 11.92 15.79 12.57
CA ILE A 97 12.57 16.49 11.45
C ILE A 97 12.28 17.98 11.50
N THR A 98 11.01 18.35 11.69
CA THR A 98 10.58 19.77 11.73
C THR A 98 11.20 20.49 12.92
N GLN A 99 11.29 19.88 14.09
CA GLN A 99 11.92 20.46 15.27
C GLN A 99 13.43 20.64 15.06
N GLN A 100 14.13 19.61 14.57
CA GLN A 100 15.56 19.70 14.32
C GLN A 100 15.88 20.75 13.24
N ALA A 101 15.02 20.88 12.23
CA ALA A 101 15.17 21.91 11.20
C ALA A 101 14.99 23.34 11.79
N ARG A 102 14.04 23.54 12.72
CA ARG A 102 13.87 24.83 13.43
C ARG A 102 15.08 25.23 14.27
N TYR A 103 15.75 24.25 14.87
CA TYR A 103 16.98 24.47 15.64
C TYR A 103 18.25 24.47 14.78
N GLN A 104 18.11 24.39 13.44
CA GLN A 104 19.21 24.35 12.46
C GLN A 104 20.18 23.17 12.66
N HIS A 105 19.71 22.09 13.27
CA HIS A 105 20.48 20.85 13.44
C HIS A 105 20.32 19.95 12.18
N PHE A 106 20.82 20.42 11.05
CA PHE A 106 20.69 19.74 9.76
C PHE A 106 21.23 18.30 9.73
N PRO A 107 22.34 17.93 10.42
CA PRO A 107 22.77 16.54 10.45
C PRO A 107 21.70 15.57 10.97
N ASN A 108 20.95 15.98 11.99
CA ASN A 108 19.85 15.18 12.56
C ASN A 108 18.67 15.06 11.59
N VAL A 109 18.40 16.12 10.82
CA VAL A 109 17.37 16.13 9.79
C VAL A 109 17.70 15.11 8.70
N TYR A 110 18.92 15.15 8.17
CA TYR A 110 19.35 14.19 7.14
C TYR A 110 19.38 12.75 7.65
N ALA A 111 19.82 12.52 8.89
CA ALA A 111 19.81 11.22 9.51
C ALA A 111 18.38 10.65 9.61
N ALA A 112 17.40 11.49 10.01
CA ALA A 112 16.01 11.08 10.10
C ALA A 112 15.39 10.77 8.72
N ILE A 113 15.70 11.57 7.70
CA ILE A 113 15.27 11.32 6.32
C ILE A 113 15.86 9.99 5.80
N ALA A 114 17.15 9.75 6.03
CA ALA A 114 17.79 8.51 5.65
C ALA A 114 17.16 7.30 6.36
N MET A 115 16.80 7.46 7.64
CA MET A 115 16.12 6.42 8.42
C MET A 115 14.74 6.07 7.83
N ILE A 116 13.93 7.06 7.44
CA ILE A 116 12.66 6.83 6.75
C ILE A 116 12.89 6.06 5.44
N GLY A 117 13.89 6.46 4.66
CA GLY A 117 14.23 5.77 3.42
C GLY A 117 14.62 4.30 3.64
N ILE A 118 15.44 4.02 4.65
CA ILE A 118 15.84 2.64 5.01
C ILE A 118 14.64 1.82 5.46
N ILE A 119 13.76 2.37 6.29
CA ILE A 119 12.54 1.68 6.74
C ILE A 119 11.60 1.43 5.55
N GLY A 120 11.42 2.42 4.68
CA GLY A 120 10.60 2.28 3.48
C GLY A 120 11.12 1.19 2.53
N LEU A 121 12.41 1.20 2.25
CA LEU A 121 13.08 0.14 1.47
C LEU A 121 12.97 -1.24 2.13
N GLY A 122 13.22 -1.31 3.44
CA GLY A 122 13.12 -2.55 4.20
C GLY A 122 11.72 -3.16 4.16
N THR A 123 10.67 -2.32 4.31
CA THR A 123 9.28 -2.78 4.22
C THR A 123 8.92 -3.23 2.81
N ASP A 124 9.39 -2.54 1.76
CA ASP A 124 9.16 -2.97 0.36
C ASP A 124 9.86 -4.30 0.06
N MET A 125 11.11 -4.46 0.47
CA MET A 125 11.84 -5.73 0.33
C MET A 125 11.17 -6.88 1.08
N LEU A 126 10.70 -6.62 2.31
CA LEU A 126 9.98 -7.61 3.10
C LEU A 126 8.72 -8.08 2.36
N LEU A 127 7.93 -7.15 1.85
CA LEU A 127 6.75 -7.46 1.05
C LEU A 127 7.11 -8.20 -0.25
N ALA A 128 8.21 -7.82 -0.93
CA ALA A 128 8.69 -8.53 -2.11
C ALA A 128 8.98 -10.00 -1.83
N VAL A 129 9.70 -10.28 -0.73
CA VAL A 129 10.03 -11.65 -0.32
C VAL A 129 8.77 -12.43 0.08
N LEU A 130 7.86 -11.76 0.81
CA LEU A 130 6.60 -12.38 1.24
C LEU A 130 5.72 -12.73 0.03
N GLY A 131 5.62 -11.84 -0.95
CA GLY A 131 4.85 -12.08 -2.18
C GLY A 131 5.34 -13.29 -2.97
N ARG A 132 6.67 -13.48 -3.09
CA ARG A 132 7.23 -14.66 -3.75
C ARG A 132 6.88 -15.96 -3.03
N ARG A 133 6.80 -15.93 -1.71
CA ARG A 133 6.41 -17.12 -0.92
C ARG A 133 4.92 -17.41 -1.00
N LEU A 134 4.09 -16.37 -1.08
CA LEU A 134 2.63 -16.50 -1.14
C LEU A 134 2.14 -16.92 -2.54
N PHE A 135 2.80 -16.44 -3.60
CA PHE A 135 2.38 -16.66 -4.98
C PHE A 135 3.48 -17.31 -5.84
N PRO A 136 3.89 -18.56 -5.52
CA PRO A 136 4.98 -19.23 -6.25
C PRO A 136 4.66 -19.52 -7.72
N TRP A 137 3.38 -19.51 -8.11
CA TRP A 137 2.92 -19.73 -9.47
C TRP A 137 3.03 -18.49 -10.36
N ASP A 138 3.17 -17.28 -9.78
CA ASP A 138 3.28 -16.05 -10.55
C ASP A 138 4.75 -15.68 -10.80
N ARG A 139 5.17 -15.88 -12.07
CA ARG A 139 6.52 -15.53 -12.53
C ARG A 139 6.77 -14.03 -12.62
N SER A 140 5.73 -13.20 -12.61
CA SER A 140 5.88 -11.75 -12.69
C SER A 140 6.50 -11.17 -11.41
N LEU A 141 6.17 -11.73 -10.25
CA LEU A 141 6.74 -11.34 -8.96
C LEU A 141 8.23 -11.73 -8.81
N ALA A 142 8.72 -12.67 -9.62
CA ALA A 142 10.13 -13.08 -9.60
C ALA A 142 11.06 -12.11 -10.35
N LYS A 143 10.54 -11.29 -11.25
CA LYS A 143 11.34 -10.37 -12.10
C LYS A 143 11.65 -9.01 -11.47
N PHE A 144 11.01 -8.66 -10.37
CA PHE A 144 11.15 -7.34 -9.72
C PHE A 144 12.05 -7.35 -8.47
N ALA A 145 13.03 -8.24 -8.44
CA ALA A 145 14.02 -8.30 -7.37
C ALA A 145 15.43 -8.14 -7.88
#